data_c0bf0458c54d2b6f4010128db13f5976
#
_entry.id   c0bf0458c54d2b6f4010128db13f5976
#
_cell.length_a   1.000
_cell.length_b   1.000
_cell.length_c   1.000
_cell.angle_alpha   90.00
_cell.angle_beta   90.00
_cell.angle_gamma   90.00
#
_symmetry.space_group_name_H-M   'P 1'
#
loop_
_entity.id
_entity.type
_entity.pdbx_description
1 polymer ?
#
loop_
_entity_poly.entity_id
_entity_poly.type
_entity_poly.pdbx_seq_one_letter_code
_entity_poly.pdbx_strand_id
1 'polypeptide(L)'
;MAEEDIDEEGEAGGGGDEGEGAPAKSGSKKKLFIIIVLAVLVVVGGVAAAYFTGLMAPLIAMLGGKPAEKGAKVAAGEAVFLDLPELLVNLNTGGRKATFLKMRVALELEKKEQVPVVEKMMPRIVDNFQVYLRELRIEDLKGSAGMYRLKEELMARVSAAIAPAKVNDVLFKEMLVQ
;
A
#
# COMPACT_ATOMS: atom_id res chain seq x y z
N MET A 1 4.20 26.45 53.80
CA MET A 1 5.12 27.47 54.29
C MET A 1 5.74 28.04 53.06
N ALA A 2 5.12 28.97 52.57
CA ALA A 2 5.31 30.42 52.59
C ALA A 2 6.12 30.80 51.37
N GLU A 3 5.49 31.38 50.33
CA GLU A 3 5.21 32.85 50.25
C GLU A 3 6.48 33.56 49.82
N GLU A 4 6.51 34.43 48.94
CA GLU A 4 5.77 35.58 48.39
C GLU A 4 6.78 36.27 47.48
N ASP A 5 6.38 36.70 46.36
CA ASP A 5 5.78 38.00 45.98
C ASP A 5 6.79 39.10 45.63
N ILE A 6 6.39 39.79 44.60
CA ILE A 6 6.18 41.23 44.38
C ILE A 6 7.24 41.96 43.55
N ASP A 7 6.75 42.40 42.33
CA ASP A 7 6.64 43.77 41.75
C ASP A 7 7.87 44.67 41.81
N GLU A 8 8.17 45.53 40.91
CA GLU A 8 7.50 46.73 40.46
C GLU A 8 8.38 47.49 39.44
N GLU A 9 7.77 47.97 38.44
CA GLU A 9 7.76 49.28 37.81
C GLU A 9 8.94 50.27 37.94
N GLY A 10 9.04 51.04 36.82
CA GLY A 10 9.65 52.39 36.83
C GLY A 10 10.26 52.69 35.46
N GLU A 11 9.58 53.21 34.58
CA GLU A 11 9.18 54.56 34.15
C GLU A 11 10.33 55.58 33.92
N ALA A 12 10.22 56.13 32.74
CA ALA A 12 10.36 57.50 32.30
C ALA A 12 11.72 58.08 31.87
N GLY A 13 11.64 58.72 30.77
CA GLY A 13 12.16 60.03 30.50
C GLY A 13 13.19 60.20 29.43
N GLY A 14 12.82 60.62 28.26
CA GLY A 14 12.78 62.04 27.93
C GLY A 14 13.90 62.43 26.97
N GLY A 15 13.52 63.13 25.92
CA GLY A 15 14.31 64.19 25.36
C GLY A 15 14.97 63.95 23.99
N GLY A 16 14.34 64.41 22.97
CA GLY A 16 14.56 65.21 21.80
C GLY A 16 15.97 65.44 21.31
N ASP A 17 16.15 65.39 20.02
CA ASP A 17 16.52 66.56 19.22
C ASP A 17 16.46 66.25 17.73
N GLU A 18 16.17 67.29 16.99
CA GLU A 18 15.92 67.38 15.57
C GLU A 18 17.22 67.27 14.76
N GLY A 19 17.13 66.65 13.59
CA GLY A 19 18.21 66.66 12.58
C GLY A 19 17.72 66.22 11.23
N GLU A 20 17.35 67.19 10.40
CA GLU A 20 17.03 67.09 9.00
C GLU A 20 18.09 66.32 8.18
N GLY A 21 17.66 65.47 7.32
CA GLY A 21 18.53 64.85 6.34
C GLY A 21 17.75 63.98 5.35
N ALA A 22 17.47 64.53 4.17
CA ALA A 22 16.75 64.11 3.00
C ALA A 22 16.81 62.61 2.55
N PRO A 23 16.00 62.20 1.56
CA PRO A 23 15.31 60.91 1.49
C PRO A 23 16.09 59.80 0.81
N ALA A 24 16.40 58.75 1.51
CA ALA A 24 16.91 57.50 0.93
C ALA A 24 15.77 56.58 0.59
N LYS A 25 15.59 56.32 -0.67
CA LYS A 25 14.69 55.38 -1.32
C LYS A 25 14.67 54.00 -0.66
N SER A 26 13.80 53.75 0.29
CA SER A 26 13.59 52.45 0.96
C SER A 26 12.37 51.68 0.45
N GLY A 27 11.86 52.04 -0.73
CA GLY A 27 10.64 51.41 -1.31
C GLY A 27 10.88 50.19 -2.22
N SER A 28 12.15 49.96 -2.65
CA SER A 28 12.44 48.93 -3.66
C SER A 28 12.61 47.52 -3.07
N LYS A 29 13.24 47.41 -1.90
CA LYS A 29 13.53 46.07 -1.32
C LYS A 29 12.30 45.36 -0.81
N LYS A 30 11.30 46.06 -0.27
CA LYS A 30 10.03 45.43 0.17
C LYS A 30 9.18 44.98 -1.02
N LYS A 31 9.13 45.78 -2.10
CA LYS A 31 8.44 45.38 -3.35
C LYS A 31 9.15 44.21 -4.00
N LEU A 32 10.49 44.20 -4.05
CA LEU A 32 11.27 43.08 -4.57
C LEU A 32 11.07 41.82 -3.75
N PHE A 33 11.02 41.93 -2.41
CA PHE A 33 10.76 40.81 -1.53
C PHE A 33 9.34 40.24 -1.72
N ILE A 34 8.32 41.10 -1.88
CA ILE A 34 6.95 40.67 -2.16
C ILE A 34 6.86 39.97 -3.52
N ILE A 35 7.56 40.47 -4.55
CA ILE A 35 7.61 39.85 -5.88
C ILE A 35 8.29 38.47 -5.80
N ILE A 36 9.36 38.34 -5.05
CA ILE A 36 10.06 37.05 -4.87
C ILE A 36 9.17 36.06 -4.12
N VAL A 37 8.50 36.49 -3.05
CA VAL A 37 7.55 35.62 -2.30
C VAL A 37 6.39 35.20 -3.18
N LEU A 38 5.82 36.11 -3.97
CA LEU A 38 4.75 35.79 -4.89
C LEU A 38 5.21 34.83 -5.99
N ALA A 39 6.41 35.01 -6.55
CA ALA A 39 7.01 34.12 -7.53
C ALA A 39 7.24 32.71 -6.97
N VAL A 40 7.76 32.60 -5.75
CA VAL A 40 7.94 31.32 -5.04
C VAL A 40 6.58 30.64 -4.80
N LEU A 41 5.55 31.39 -4.41
CA LEU A 41 4.22 30.86 -4.17
C LEU A 41 3.57 30.34 -5.46
N VAL A 42 3.78 31.02 -6.59
CA VAL A 42 3.32 30.55 -7.92
C VAL A 42 4.05 29.30 -8.35
N VAL A 43 5.39 29.23 -8.12
CA VAL A 43 6.17 28.04 -8.46
C VAL A 43 5.77 26.85 -7.61
N VAL A 44 5.65 27.03 -6.29
CA VAL A 44 5.23 25.96 -5.36
C VAL A 44 3.80 25.51 -5.66
N GLY A 45 2.87 26.45 -5.88
CA GLY A 45 1.48 26.17 -6.25
C GLY A 45 1.36 25.49 -7.60
N GLY A 46 2.15 25.93 -8.59
CA GLY A 46 2.21 25.33 -9.92
C GLY A 46 2.76 23.90 -9.91
N VAL A 47 3.80 23.65 -9.13
CA VAL A 47 4.39 22.31 -8.94
C VAL A 47 3.40 21.39 -8.22
N ALA A 48 2.72 21.88 -7.18
CA ALA A 48 1.68 21.14 -6.48
C ALA A 48 0.51 20.78 -7.39
N ALA A 49 0.01 21.75 -8.17
CA ALA A 49 -1.06 21.51 -9.14
C ALA A 49 -0.65 20.52 -10.24
N ALA A 50 0.57 20.65 -10.79
CA ALA A 50 1.12 19.73 -11.78
C ALA A 50 1.31 18.31 -11.22
N TYR A 51 1.64 18.20 -9.94
CA TYR A 51 1.73 16.91 -9.23
C TYR A 51 0.35 16.26 -9.08
N PHE A 52 -0.68 17.03 -8.71
CA PHE A 52 -2.06 16.53 -8.56
C PHE A 52 -2.71 16.17 -9.88
N THR A 53 -2.40 16.88 -10.97
CA THR A 53 -2.97 16.62 -12.30
C THR A 53 -2.21 15.57 -13.10
N GLY A 54 -1.10 15.03 -12.56
CA GLY A 54 -0.33 13.98 -13.23
C GLY A 54 0.51 14.46 -14.43
N LEU A 55 0.57 15.77 -14.71
CA LEU A 55 1.37 16.33 -15.80
C LEU A 55 2.89 16.22 -15.58
N MET A 56 3.30 15.89 -14.34
CA MET A 56 4.72 15.69 -14.00
C MET A 56 5.29 14.33 -14.42
N ALA A 57 4.45 13.37 -14.79
CA ALA A 57 4.89 12.03 -15.16
C ALA A 57 5.92 11.99 -16.29
N PRO A 58 5.76 12.72 -17.41
CA PRO A 58 6.76 12.72 -18.49
C PRO A 58 8.05 13.43 -18.10
N LEU A 59 8.00 14.42 -17.22
CA LEU A 59 9.19 15.18 -16.80
C LEU A 59 10.08 14.36 -15.85
N ILE A 60 9.46 13.57 -14.94
CA ILE A 60 10.15 12.68 -14.02
C ILE A 60 10.81 11.52 -14.79
N ALA A 61 10.16 11.03 -15.84
CA ALA A 61 10.71 10.00 -16.72
C ALA A 61 11.97 10.51 -17.48
N MET A 62 12.02 11.78 -17.80
CA MET A 62 13.16 12.39 -18.52
C MET A 62 14.39 12.64 -17.63
N LEU A 63 14.18 12.80 -16.30
CA LEU A 63 15.25 13.03 -15.32
C LEU A 63 15.77 11.72 -14.66
N GLY A 64 15.44 10.54 -15.21
CA GLY A 64 15.98 9.26 -14.75
C GLY A 64 15.47 8.81 -13.39
N GLY A 65 14.46 9.46 -12.83
CA GLY A 65 13.74 8.99 -11.66
C GLY A 65 12.80 7.86 -12.07
N LYS A 66 13.07 6.62 -11.63
CA LYS A 66 12.10 5.54 -11.70
C LYS A 66 10.82 6.02 -11.04
N PRO A 67 9.66 6.07 -11.73
CA PRO A 67 8.41 6.40 -11.04
C PRO A 67 8.22 5.39 -9.93
N ALA A 68 8.05 5.87 -8.69
CA ALA A 68 7.47 5.03 -7.67
C ALA A 68 6.13 4.57 -8.23
N GLU A 69 5.99 3.28 -8.46
CA GLU A 69 4.73 2.65 -8.84
C GLU A 69 3.71 2.94 -7.75
N LYS A 70 3.07 4.10 -7.85
CA LYS A 70 1.75 4.28 -7.27
C LYS A 70 0.86 3.32 -8.04
N GLY A 71 0.48 2.25 -7.35
CA GLY A 71 -0.41 1.21 -7.76
C GLY A 71 -0.94 1.38 -9.18
N ALA A 72 -0.36 0.65 -10.11
CA ALA A 72 -0.95 0.51 -11.41
C ALA A 72 -2.42 0.18 -11.12
N LYS A 73 -3.31 1.13 -11.44
CA LYS A 73 -4.70 0.83 -11.65
C LYS A 73 -4.65 -0.20 -12.77
N VAL A 74 -4.54 -1.46 -12.36
CA VAL A 74 -4.73 -2.60 -13.26
C VAL A 74 -6.05 -2.24 -13.94
N ALA A 75 -6.00 -1.99 -15.24
CA ALA A 75 -7.20 -1.92 -16.04
C ALA A 75 -7.98 -3.15 -15.60
N ALA A 76 -9.11 -2.92 -14.95
CA ALA A 76 -9.98 -3.97 -14.47
C ALA A 76 -10.52 -4.69 -15.72
N GLY A 77 -9.72 -5.56 -16.30
CA GLY A 77 -10.20 -6.70 -16.99
C GLY A 77 -11.07 -7.43 -15.97
N GLU A 78 -12.27 -7.77 -16.37
CA GLU A 78 -13.24 -8.45 -15.54
C GLU A 78 -12.56 -9.63 -14.85
N ALA A 79 -12.22 -9.46 -13.55
CA ALA A 79 -11.57 -10.51 -12.77
C ALA A 79 -12.48 -11.74 -12.81
N VAL A 80 -11.96 -12.85 -13.29
CA VAL A 80 -12.72 -14.08 -13.42
C VAL A 80 -12.37 -15.00 -12.27
N PHE A 81 -13.38 -15.38 -11.51
CA PHE A 81 -13.22 -16.29 -10.38
C PHE A 81 -13.59 -17.71 -10.80
N LEU A 82 -12.68 -18.64 -10.58
CA LEU A 82 -12.89 -20.06 -10.81
C LEU A 82 -12.88 -20.81 -9.47
N ASP A 83 -14.01 -21.41 -9.14
CA ASP A 83 -14.14 -22.18 -7.90
C ASP A 83 -13.47 -23.55 -8.02
N LEU A 84 -12.68 -23.91 -7.01
CA LEU A 84 -12.16 -25.26 -6.87
C LEU A 84 -13.18 -26.16 -6.17
N PRO A 85 -13.11 -27.49 -6.40
CA PRO A 85 -13.83 -28.45 -5.58
C PRO A 85 -13.50 -28.28 -4.11
N GLU A 86 -14.43 -28.67 -3.24
CA GLU A 86 -14.21 -28.69 -1.81
C GLU A 86 -13.01 -29.58 -1.45
N LEU A 87 -12.09 -29.07 -0.68
CA LEU A 87 -10.91 -29.77 -0.20
C LEU A 87 -11.15 -30.22 1.25
N LEU A 88 -11.09 -31.52 1.49
CA LEU A 88 -11.14 -32.13 2.80
C LEU A 88 -9.87 -32.93 3.03
N VAL A 89 -9.07 -32.51 3.99
CA VAL A 89 -7.77 -33.14 4.30
C VAL A 89 -7.63 -33.38 5.79
N ASN A 90 -6.89 -34.42 6.17
CA ASN A 90 -6.47 -34.64 7.54
C ASN A 90 -5.16 -33.90 7.79
N LEU A 91 -5.13 -33.02 8.80
CA LEU A 91 -3.93 -32.26 9.18
C LEU A 91 -2.92 -33.17 9.92
N ASN A 92 -1.66 -32.77 9.86
CA ASN A 92 -0.59 -33.45 10.59
C ASN A 92 -0.68 -33.12 12.09
N THR A 93 -1.20 -34.03 12.88
CA THR A 93 -1.38 -33.87 14.33
C THR A 93 -0.30 -34.59 15.15
N GLY A 94 0.68 -35.22 14.51
CA GLY A 94 1.74 -35.96 15.21
C GLY A 94 1.23 -37.16 16.02
N GLY A 95 0.21 -37.86 15.52
CA GLY A 95 -0.36 -39.04 16.18
C GLY A 95 -1.39 -38.75 17.29
N ARG A 96 -1.79 -37.48 17.46
CA ARG A 96 -2.90 -37.07 18.34
C ARG A 96 -4.26 -37.30 17.64
N LYS A 97 -5.34 -36.76 18.20
CA LYS A 97 -6.67 -36.86 17.57
C LYS A 97 -6.63 -36.40 16.13
N ALA A 98 -7.26 -37.15 15.24
CA ALA A 98 -7.40 -36.75 13.85
C ALA A 98 -8.14 -35.39 13.77
N THR A 99 -7.57 -34.47 13.02
CA THR A 99 -8.16 -33.15 12.80
C THR A 99 -8.28 -32.93 11.31
N PHE A 100 -9.46 -32.56 10.87
CA PHE A 100 -9.77 -32.36 9.46
C PHE A 100 -9.83 -30.86 9.14
N LEU A 101 -9.23 -30.48 8.03
CA LEU A 101 -9.38 -29.19 7.42
C LEU A 101 -10.32 -29.33 6.22
N LYS A 102 -11.45 -28.64 6.30
CA LYS A 102 -12.37 -28.43 5.19
C LYS A 102 -12.18 -27.03 4.65
N MET A 103 -11.95 -26.89 3.35
CA MET A 103 -11.81 -25.57 2.75
C MET A 103 -12.39 -25.49 1.35
N ARG A 104 -12.86 -24.30 1.00
CA ARG A 104 -13.32 -23.91 -0.33
C ARG A 104 -12.51 -22.73 -0.82
N VAL A 105 -11.94 -22.86 -2.00
CA VAL A 105 -11.01 -21.90 -2.59
C VAL A 105 -11.52 -21.48 -3.96
N ALA A 106 -11.34 -20.21 -4.31
CA ALA A 106 -11.50 -19.72 -5.67
C ALA A 106 -10.17 -19.15 -6.16
N LEU A 107 -9.88 -19.33 -7.43
CA LEU A 107 -8.75 -18.73 -8.13
C LEU A 107 -9.23 -17.47 -8.85
N GLU A 108 -8.53 -16.37 -8.69
CA GLU A 108 -8.70 -15.18 -9.49
C GLU A 108 -7.80 -15.23 -10.71
N LEU A 109 -8.39 -15.24 -11.90
CA LEU A 109 -7.70 -15.30 -13.17
C LEU A 109 -7.65 -13.91 -13.83
N GLU A 110 -6.55 -13.62 -14.50
CA GLU A 110 -6.37 -12.36 -15.22
C GLU A 110 -7.34 -12.22 -16.40
N LYS A 111 -7.66 -13.36 -17.07
CA LYS A 111 -8.45 -13.38 -18.31
C LYS A 111 -9.38 -14.58 -18.36
N LYS A 112 -10.56 -14.36 -18.93
CA LYS A 112 -11.58 -15.40 -19.11
C LYS A 112 -11.12 -16.54 -20.02
N GLU A 113 -10.26 -16.24 -20.99
CA GLU A 113 -9.70 -17.23 -21.93
C GLU A 113 -8.80 -18.26 -21.22
N GLN A 114 -8.34 -17.98 -20.02
CA GLN A 114 -7.53 -18.91 -19.23
C GLN A 114 -8.34 -19.98 -18.50
N VAL A 115 -9.65 -19.76 -18.31
CA VAL A 115 -10.54 -20.69 -17.60
C VAL A 115 -10.44 -22.12 -18.13
N PRO A 116 -10.60 -22.39 -19.45
CA PRO A 116 -10.53 -23.76 -19.94
C PRO A 116 -9.17 -24.42 -19.80
N VAL A 117 -8.09 -23.62 -19.71
CA VAL A 117 -6.75 -24.14 -19.46
C VAL A 117 -6.61 -24.56 -18.00
N VAL A 118 -7.07 -23.72 -17.08
CA VAL A 118 -7.03 -24.00 -15.63
C VAL A 118 -7.94 -25.18 -15.29
N GLU A 119 -9.13 -25.28 -15.88
CA GLU A 119 -10.05 -26.41 -15.70
C GLU A 119 -9.41 -27.75 -16.12
N LYS A 120 -8.68 -27.79 -17.21
CA LYS A 120 -7.95 -29.00 -17.62
C LYS A 120 -6.85 -29.39 -16.62
N MET A 121 -6.27 -28.41 -15.94
CA MET A 121 -5.24 -28.63 -14.91
C MET A 121 -5.83 -28.81 -13.51
N MET A 122 -7.15 -28.71 -13.35
CA MET A 122 -7.83 -28.77 -12.05
C MET A 122 -7.44 -30.01 -11.22
N PRO A 123 -7.38 -31.23 -11.76
CA PRO A 123 -6.96 -32.40 -10.98
C PRO A 123 -5.56 -32.25 -10.39
N ARG A 124 -4.64 -31.67 -11.16
CA ARG A 124 -3.26 -31.44 -10.70
C ARG A 124 -3.17 -30.35 -9.65
N ILE A 125 -3.96 -29.29 -9.78
CA ILE A 125 -4.05 -28.22 -8.78
C ILE A 125 -4.57 -28.78 -7.47
N VAL A 126 -5.66 -29.54 -7.52
CA VAL A 126 -6.27 -30.16 -6.34
C VAL A 126 -5.31 -31.12 -5.64
N ASP A 127 -4.61 -31.94 -6.41
CA ASP A 127 -3.61 -32.88 -5.87
C ASP A 127 -2.47 -32.13 -5.16
N ASN A 128 -1.88 -31.13 -5.82
CA ASN A 128 -0.83 -30.30 -5.22
C ASN A 128 -1.28 -29.62 -3.91
N PHE A 129 -2.52 -29.14 -3.88
CA PHE A 129 -3.10 -28.53 -2.69
C PHE A 129 -3.29 -29.55 -1.57
N GLN A 130 -3.85 -30.71 -1.89
CA GLN A 130 -4.08 -31.78 -0.91
C GLN A 130 -2.76 -32.29 -0.31
N VAL A 131 -1.72 -32.47 -1.13
CA VAL A 131 -0.39 -32.88 -0.66
C VAL A 131 0.15 -31.89 0.35
N TYR A 132 0.13 -30.61 0.01
CA TYR A 132 0.61 -29.57 0.90
C TYR A 132 -0.21 -29.44 2.18
N LEU A 133 -1.53 -29.41 2.06
CA LEU A 133 -2.43 -29.24 3.20
C LEU A 133 -2.31 -30.37 4.23
N ARG A 134 -1.99 -31.60 3.81
CA ARG A 134 -1.75 -32.73 4.73
C ARG A 134 -0.48 -32.60 5.56
N GLU A 135 0.50 -31.82 5.10
CA GLU A 135 1.75 -31.57 5.82
C GLU A 135 1.57 -30.51 6.91
N LEU A 136 0.53 -29.66 6.79
CA LEU A 136 0.27 -28.56 7.73
C LEU A 136 -0.17 -29.06 9.10
N ARG A 137 0.27 -28.34 10.12
CA ARG A 137 -0.20 -28.48 11.50
C ARG A 137 -1.27 -27.42 11.80
N ILE A 138 -2.07 -27.68 12.83
CA ILE A 138 -3.07 -26.68 13.30
C ILE A 138 -2.41 -25.34 13.65
N GLU A 139 -1.19 -25.40 14.22
CA GLU A 139 -0.43 -24.22 14.60
C GLU A 139 -0.06 -23.35 13.41
N ASP A 140 0.18 -23.95 12.24
CA ASP A 140 0.56 -23.25 11.00
C ASP A 140 -0.60 -22.42 10.42
N LEU A 141 -1.84 -22.76 10.79
CA LEU A 141 -3.05 -22.07 10.34
C LEU A 141 -3.51 -20.96 11.31
N LYS A 142 -2.82 -20.78 12.45
CA LYS A 142 -3.24 -19.82 13.47
C LYS A 142 -2.84 -18.39 13.11
N GLY A 143 -3.80 -17.49 13.29
CA GLY A 143 -3.61 -16.04 13.12
C GLY A 143 -3.47 -15.62 11.66
N SER A 144 -3.37 -14.31 11.46
CA SER A 144 -3.26 -13.71 10.12
C SER A 144 -1.96 -14.11 9.40
N ALA A 145 -0.86 -14.27 10.12
CA ALA A 145 0.42 -14.67 9.54
C ALA A 145 0.39 -16.09 8.97
N GLY A 146 -0.27 -17.03 9.66
CA GLY A 146 -0.47 -18.40 9.17
C GLY A 146 -1.33 -18.43 7.91
N MET A 147 -2.42 -17.69 7.90
CA MET A 147 -3.31 -17.55 6.75
C MET A 147 -2.61 -16.93 5.54
N TYR A 148 -1.78 -15.91 5.76
CA TYR A 148 -1.02 -15.28 4.69
C TYR A 148 0.00 -16.25 4.07
N ARG A 149 0.75 -16.98 4.91
CA ARG A 149 1.69 -18.01 4.45
C ARG A 149 0.99 -19.10 3.65
N LEU A 150 -0.16 -19.59 4.15
CA LEU A 150 -0.97 -20.56 3.41
C LEU A 150 -1.34 -20.05 2.03
N LYS A 151 -1.81 -18.81 1.94
CA LYS A 151 -2.17 -18.17 0.68
C LYS A 151 -1.00 -18.09 -0.30
N GLU A 152 0.16 -17.64 0.15
CA GLU A 152 1.38 -17.56 -0.66
C GLU A 152 1.81 -18.93 -1.20
N GLU A 153 1.80 -19.96 -0.35
CA GLU A 153 2.18 -21.30 -0.74
C GLU A 153 1.21 -21.91 -1.76
N LEU A 154 -0.10 -21.74 -1.56
CA LEU A 154 -1.09 -22.20 -2.54
C LEU A 154 -0.96 -21.44 -3.86
N MET A 155 -0.69 -20.13 -3.81
CA MET A 155 -0.44 -19.32 -5.00
C MET A 155 0.79 -19.82 -5.78
N ALA A 156 1.89 -20.10 -5.10
CA ALA A 156 3.10 -20.62 -5.73
C ALA A 156 2.84 -21.96 -6.43
N ARG A 157 2.11 -22.87 -5.77
CA ARG A 157 1.79 -24.21 -6.30
C ARG A 157 0.86 -24.14 -7.49
N VAL A 158 -0.20 -23.33 -7.44
CA VAL A 158 -1.11 -23.19 -8.58
C VAL A 158 -0.40 -22.53 -9.76
N SER A 159 0.39 -21.49 -9.53
CA SER A 159 1.15 -20.82 -10.60
C SER A 159 2.11 -21.78 -11.32
N ALA A 160 2.78 -22.64 -10.56
CA ALA A 160 3.64 -23.69 -11.15
C ALA A 160 2.86 -24.75 -11.93
N ALA A 161 1.64 -25.08 -11.50
CA ALA A 161 0.82 -26.11 -12.14
C ALA A 161 0.22 -25.66 -13.47
N ILE A 162 -0.14 -24.38 -13.59
CA ILE A 162 -0.87 -23.86 -14.75
C ILE A 162 -0.01 -23.09 -15.75
N ALA A 163 1.29 -22.95 -15.52
CA ALA A 163 2.17 -22.22 -16.44
C ALA A 163 1.95 -22.69 -17.90
N PRO A 164 1.86 -21.80 -18.89
CA PRO A 164 2.13 -20.35 -18.85
C PRO A 164 0.93 -19.45 -18.45
N ALA A 165 -0.24 -20.00 -18.10
CA ALA A 165 -1.34 -19.20 -17.58
C ALA A 165 -0.98 -18.56 -16.24
N LYS A 166 -1.69 -17.48 -15.88
CA LYS A 166 -1.41 -16.72 -14.66
C LYS A 166 -2.63 -16.68 -13.76
N VAL A 167 -2.40 -16.88 -12.47
CA VAL A 167 -3.36 -16.60 -11.39
C VAL A 167 -2.96 -15.30 -10.73
N ASN A 168 -3.93 -14.43 -10.51
CA ASN A 168 -3.72 -13.17 -9.80
C ASN A 168 -3.76 -13.37 -8.29
N ASP A 169 -4.72 -14.19 -7.83
CA ASP A 169 -4.92 -14.41 -6.40
C ASP A 169 -5.59 -15.75 -6.09
N VAL A 170 -5.43 -16.19 -4.84
CA VAL A 170 -6.12 -17.35 -4.25
C VAL A 170 -7.01 -16.83 -3.13
N LEU A 171 -8.31 -17.07 -3.25
CA LEU A 171 -9.31 -16.59 -2.32
C LEU A 171 -9.89 -17.74 -1.49
N PHE A 172 -9.87 -17.57 -0.17
CA PHE A 172 -10.51 -18.51 0.75
C PHE A 172 -11.98 -18.12 0.92
N LYS A 173 -12.89 -18.97 0.43
CA LYS A 173 -14.34 -18.78 0.59
C LYS A 173 -14.84 -19.32 1.93
N GLU A 174 -14.31 -20.46 2.32
CA GLU A 174 -14.66 -21.15 3.57
C GLU A 174 -13.43 -21.91 4.09
N MET A 175 -13.22 -21.88 5.39
CA MET A 175 -12.21 -22.68 6.07
C MET A 175 -12.75 -23.11 7.43
N LEU A 176 -12.78 -24.43 7.66
CA LEU A 176 -13.27 -25.04 8.89
C LEU A 176 -12.29 -26.12 9.35
N VAL A 177 -11.86 -26.04 10.60
CA VAL A 177 -11.01 -27.04 11.26
C VAL A 177 -11.87 -27.78 12.27
N GLN A 178 -11.93 -29.10 12.16
CA GLN A 178 -12.75 -29.97 13.01
C GLN A 178 -11.92 -31.05 13.67
#